data_ba5898a543884e60f444cdd08ab9f282
#
_entry.id   ba5898a543884e60f444cdd08ab9f282
#
_cell.length_a   1.000
_cell.length_b   1.000
_cell.length_c   1.000
_cell.angle_alpha   90.00
_cell.angle_beta   90.00
_cell.angle_gamma   90.00
#
_symmetry.space_group_name_H-M   'P 1'
#
loop_
_entity.id
_entity.type
_entity.pdbx_description
1 polymer ?
#
loop_
_entity_poly.entity_id
_entity_poly.type
_entity_poly.pdbx_seq_one_letter_code
_entity_poly.pdbx_strand_id
1 'polypeptide(L)'
;MAASDLARARWPEVEAGPRRLLVVPLGSLEQHGPHLPMDTDTRIAVAVASRACAGRGGVGLAPPVAIGASGEHADFPGTLSIGTAALSMLLTELGRHASLHWPAMLLVNGHGGNVPAISEAPRQLRAEGRQCHVWHAGLPDSDPHAGRTETSVMLALAPADVRLAAAAPGEVRPLAELMPALLTRGVREVSPSGVLGDPSGASAAEGEKLLGALVTGLNQTLDKLLAGGTGQSGGSDD
;
A
#
# COMPACT_ATOMS: atom_id res chain seq x y z
N MET A 1 11.18 -7.37 -21.45
CA MET A 1 9.90 -6.64 -21.64
C MET A 1 9.61 -5.89 -20.36
N ALA A 2 9.07 -4.69 -20.43
CA ALA A 2 8.72 -3.89 -19.26
C ALA A 2 7.50 -4.48 -18.53
N ALA A 3 7.30 -4.08 -17.25
CA ALA A 3 6.07 -4.37 -16.51
C ALA A 3 4.88 -3.79 -17.27
N SER A 4 3.76 -4.53 -17.29
CA SER A 4 2.52 -4.07 -17.93
C SER A 4 1.70 -3.26 -16.91
N ASP A 5 1.52 -1.95 -17.16
CA ASP A 5 0.49 -1.15 -16.48
C ASP A 5 -0.88 -1.57 -17.04
N LEU A 6 -1.61 -2.36 -16.27
CA LEU A 6 -2.87 -2.96 -16.73
C LEU A 6 -3.97 -1.94 -17.01
N ALA A 7 -3.91 -0.76 -16.36
CA ALA A 7 -4.86 0.31 -16.65
C ALA A 7 -4.70 0.89 -18.07
N ARG A 8 -3.50 0.77 -18.64
CA ARG A 8 -3.16 1.28 -19.98
C ARG A 8 -3.00 0.20 -21.02
N ALA A 9 -2.79 -1.04 -20.59
CA ALA A 9 -2.60 -2.19 -21.49
C ALA A 9 -3.90 -2.61 -22.17
N ARG A 10 -3.76 -3.25 -23.32
CA ARG A 10 -4.84 -3.94 -24.00
C ARG A 10 -4.69 -5.43 -23.78
N TRP A 11 -5.81 -6.17 -23.69
CA TRP A 11 -5.77 -7.59 -23.35
C TRP A 11 -4.86 -8.44 -24.26
N PRO A 12 -4.74 -8.21 -25.60
CA PRO A 12 -3.80 -8.98 -26.41
C PRO A 12 -2.33 -8.72 -26.06
N GLU A 13 -2.00 -7.50 -25.58
CA GLU A 13 -0.65 -7.15 -25.13
C GLU A 13 -0.28 -7.91 -23.85
N VAL A 14 -1.26 -8.05 -22.95
CA VAL A 14 -1.11 -8.82 -21.70
C VAL A 14 -1.02 -10.32 -22.01
N GLU A 15 -1.82 -10.82 -22.95
CA GLU A 15 -1.85 -12.23 -23.34
C GLU A 15 -0.53 -12.67 -23.99
N ALA A 16 0.04 -11.84 -24.86
CA ALA A 16 1.30 -12.10 -25.53
C ALA A 16 2.53 -12.06 -24.62
N GLY A 17 2.40 -11.46 -23.42
CA GLY A 17 3.49 -11.30 -22.46
C GLY A 17 3.56 -12.41 -21.41
N PRO A 18 4.73 -12.58 -20.75
CA PRO A 18 4.82 -13.46 -19.59
C PRO A 18 3.99 -12.87 -18.43
N ARG A 19 3.31 -13.74 -17.71
CA ARG A 19 2.51 -13.40 -16.53
C ARG A 19 2.99 -14.22 -15.34
N ARG A 20 3.75 -13.59 -14.44
CA ARG A 20 4.41 -14.25 -13.31
C ARG A 20 3.90 -13.73 -11.97
N LEU A 21 3.63 -12.43 -11.88
CA LEU A 21 3.21 -11.79 -10.64
C LEU A 21 2.29 -10.60 -10.97
N LEU A 22 1.13 -10.54 -10.32
CA LEU A 22 0.27 -9.37 -10.29
C LEU A 22 0.56 -8.54 -9.05
N VAL A 23 0.91 -7.27 -9.19
CA VAL A 23 1.11 -6.32 -8.10
C VAL A 23 -0.09 -5.40 -8.00
N VAL A 24 -0.66 -5.30 -6.80
CA VAL A 24 -1.86 -4.48 -6.52
C VAL A 24 -1.51 -3.46 -5.43
N PRO A 25 -1.39 -2.17 -5.76
CA PRO A 25 -1.26 -1.11 -4.76
C PRO A 25 -2.57 -1.00 -3.95
N LEU A 26 -2.44 -0.85 -2.64
CA LEU A 26 -3.55 -0.75 -1.71
C LEU A 26 -3.32 0.45 -0.78
N GLY A 27 -4.20 1.42 -0.84
CA GLY A 27 -4.15 2.64 -0.02
C GLY A 27 -5.41 2.85 0.79
N SER A 28 -5.71 4.11 1.01
CA SER A 28 -6.89 4.61 1.72
C SER A 28 -7.40 5.92 1.08
N LEU A 29 -8.57 6.36 1.51
CA LEU A 29 -9.05 7.72 1.37
C LEU A 29 -9.47 8.23 2.75
N GLU A 30 -8.53 8.83 3.48
CA GLU A 30 -8.70 9.24 4.86
C GLU A 30 -7.97 10.55 5.17
N GLN A 31 -8.33 11.19 6.28
CA GLN A 31 -7.63 12.36 6.74
C GLN A 31 -6.14 12.10 6.98
N HIS A 32 -5.28 13.04 6.62
CA HIS A 32 -3.84 13.05 6.89
C HIS A 32 -3.41 14.41 7.47
N GLY A 33 -4.05 14.79 8.58
CA GLY A 33 -3.86 16.12 9.16
C GLY A 33 -4.38 17.25 8.24
N PRO A 34 -4.18 18.51 8.62
CA PRO A 34 -4.63 19.64 7.81
C PRO A 34 -3.71 19.95 6.61
N HIS A 35 -2.58 19.24 6.47
CA HIS A 35 -1.51 19.60 5.55
C HIS A 35 -1.27 18.62 4.41
N LEU A 36 -1.74 17.38 4.50
CA LEU A 36 -1.62 16.37 3.45
C LEU A 36 -2.96 16.06 2.78
N PRO A 37 -2.96 15.64 1.51
CA PRO A 37 -4.18 15.21 0.83
C PRO A 37 -4.69 13.88 1.38
N MET A 38 -5.99 13.65 1.24
CA MET A 38 -6.66 12.48 1.80
C MET A 38 -6.29 11.15 1.12
N ASP A 39 -5.71 11.18 -0.06
CA ASP A 39 -5.24 10.02 -0.82
C ASP A 39 -3.74 9.75 -0.66
N THR A 40 -3.12 10.26 0.40
CA THR A 40 -1.67 10.14 0.68
C THR A 40 -1.19 8.70 0.61
N ASP A 41 -1.82 7.78 1.32
CA ASP A 41 -1.47 6.34 1.34
C ASP A 41 -1.52 5.71 -0.06
N THR A 42 -2.57 6.04 -0.81
CA THR A 42 -2.74 5.57 -2.18
C THR A 42 -1.62 6.07 -3.08
N ARG A 43 -1.26 7.36 -2.97
CA ARG A 43 -0.16 7.95 -3.76
C ARG A 43 1.17 7.32 -3.43
N ILE A 44 1.45 7.09 -2.16
CA ILE A 44 2.70 6.43 -1.71
C ILE A 44 2.75 4.99 -2.23
N ALA A 45 1.69 4.21 -2.01
CA ALA A 45 1.63 2.81 -2.48
C ALA A 45 1.81 2.70 -4.01
N VAL A 46 1.15 3.57 -4.77
CA VAL A 46 1.26 3.64 -6.25
C VAL A 46 2.67 4.03 -6.68
N ALA A 47 3.27 5.05 -6.04
CA ALA A 47 4.61 5.51 -6.39
C ALA A 47 5.67 4.42 -6.14
N VAL A 48 5.60 3.75 -4.99
CA VAL A 48 6.51 2.66 -4.63
C VAL A 48 6.34 1.47 -5.58
N ALA A 49 5.09 1.02 -5.81
CA ALA A 49 4.81 -0.11 -6.70
C ALA A 49 5.23 0.19 -8.14
N SER A 50 4.91 1.37 -8.66
CA SER A 50 5.25 1.75 -10.04
C SER A 50 6.77 1.81 -10.25
N ARG A 51 7.51 2.42 -9.31
CA ARG A 51 8.98 2.50 -9.39
C ARG A 51 9.63 1.11 -9.29
N ALA A 52 9.14 0.26 -8.37
CA ALA A 52 9.69 -1.07 -8.18
C ALA A 52 9.36 -2.04 -9.32
N CYS A 53 8.20 -1.92 -9.95
CA CYS A 53 7.80 -2.75 -11.09
C CYS A 53 8.44 -2.31 -12.40
N ALA A 54 8.96 -1.09 -12.49
CA ALA A 54 9.51 -0.55 -13.74
C ALA A 54 10.60 -1.46 -14.32
N GLY A 55 10.46 -1.79 -15.62
CA GLY A 55 11.43 -2.63 -16.34
C GLY A 55 11.37 -4.13 -16.04
N ARG A 56 10.48 -4.62 -15.15
CA ARG A 56 10.38 -6.03 -14.77
C ARG A 56 9.45 -6.81 -15.69
N GLY A 57 10.01 -7.71 -16.49
CA GLY A 57 9.22 -8.61 -17.35
C GLY A 57 8.38 -9.59 -16.54
N GLY A 58 7.14 -9.80 -16.97
CA GLY A 58 6.21 -10.73 -16.32
C GLY A 58 5.52 -10.19 -15.08
N VAL A 59 5.68 -8.92 -14.76
CA VAL A 59 4.97 -8.24 -13.69
C VAL A 59 3.83 -7.42 -14.28
N GLY A 60 2.60 -7.62 -13.81
CA GLY A 60 1.46 -6.76 -14.09
C GLY A 60 1.23 -5.82 -12.90
N LEU A 61 1.09 -4.52 -13.16
CA LEU A 61 0.70 -3.53 -12.16
C LEU A 61 -0.78 -3.20 -12.35
N ALA A 62 -1.60 -3.56 -11.36
CA ALA A 62 -3.02 -3.26 -11.35
C ALA A 62 -3.27 -1.79 -10.96
N PRO A 63 -4.44 -1.22 -11.32
CA PRO A 63 -4.94 -0.01 -10.68
C PRO A 63 -4.99 -0.16 -9.17
N PRO A 64 -4.83 0.93 -8.39
CA PRO A 64 -4.87 0.83 -6.94
C PRO A 64 -6.28 0.55 -6.42
N VAL A 65 -6.37 -0.15 -5.28
CA VAL A 65 -7.54 -0.12 -4.41
C VAL A 65 -7.40 1.12 -3.53
N ALA A 66 -8.07 2.20 -3.93
CA ALA A 66 -7.86 3.53 -3.36
C ALA A 66 -8.77 3.85 -2.17
N ILE A 67 -9.78 3.02 -1.89
CA ILE A 67 -10.64 3.14 -0.71
C ILE A 67 -10.48 1.87 0.11
N GLY A 68 -9.84 2.00 1.26
CA GLY A 68 -9.51 0.94 2.17
C GLY A 68 -10.43 0.85 3.39
N ALA A 69 -9.92 0.26 4.45
CA ALA A 69 -10.57 0.16 5.75
C ALA A 69 -9.99 1.23 6.70
N SER A 70 -10.65 2.37 6.80
CA SER A 70 -10.23 3.56 7.55
C SER A 70 -11.25 3.94 8.64
N GLY A 71 -11.83 2.94 9.31
CA GLY A 71 -12.88 3.16 10.33
C GLY A 71 -12.40 3.99 11.52
N GLU A 72 -11.14 3.91 11.88
CA GLU A 72 -10.48 4.70 12.92
C GLU A 72 -10.42 6.20 12.61
N HIS A 73 -10.60 6.59 11.35
CA HIS A 73 -10.65 7.98 10.89
C HIS A 73 -12.07 8.48 10.59
N ALA A 74 -13.12 7.72 10.94
CA ALA A 74 -14.50 8.01 10.56
C ALA A 74 -15.02 9.38 11.04
N ASP A 75 -14.49 9.91 12.15
CA ASP A 75 -14.88 11.18 12.73
C ASP A 75 -14.34 12.41 11.96
N PHE A 76 -13.52 12.19 10.93
CA PHE A 76 -13.02 13.26 10.07
C PHE A 76 -13.81 13.31 8.76
N PRO A 77 -14.51 14.44 8.48
CA PRO A 77 -15.25 14.59 7.22
C PRO A 77 -14.36 14.39 5.99
N GLY A 78 -14.87 13.64 5.02
CA GLY A 78 -14.15 13.34 3.77
C GLY A 78 -13.47 11.98 3.78
N THR A 79 -13.22 11.36 4.93
CA THR A 79 -12.78 9.96 5.01
C THR A 79 -13.86 9.05 4.46
N LEU A 80 -13.48 8.13 3.56
CA LEU A 80 -14.33 7.07 3.05
C LEU A 80 -13.70 5.71 3.35
N SER A 81 -14.43 4.88 4.07
CA SER A 81 -14.02 3.53 4.43
C SER A 81 -15.03 2.51 3.90
N ILE A 82 -14.55 1.44 3.25
CA ILE A 82 -15.42 0.30 2.90
C ILE A 82 -15.49 -0.73 4.05
N GLY A 83 -14.69 -0.54 5.10
CA GLY A 83 -14.61 -1.45 6.24
C GLY A 83 -13.81 -2.73 5.96
N THR A 84 -13.34 -3.34 7.04
CA THR A 84 -12.47 -4.53 6.98
C THR A 84 -13.12 -5.71 6.27
N ALA A 85 -14.39 -5.99 6.55
CA ALA A 85 -15.09 -7.16 5.96
C ALA A 85 -15.25 -7.02 4.43
N ALA A 86 -15.66 -5.83 3.96
CA ALA A 86 -15.84 -5.59 2.53
C ALA A 86 -14.49 -5.58 1.81
N LEU A 87 -13.44 -4.99 2.42
CA LEU A 87 -12.10 -5.01 1.85
C LEU A 87 -11.55 -6.44 1.77
N SER A 88 -11.70 -7.26 2.81
CA SER A 88 -11.29 -8.67 2.81
C SER A 88 -11.99 -9.44 1.69
N MET A 89 -13.30 -9.26 1.51
CA MET A 89 -14.06 -9.88 0.44
C MET A 89 -13.57 -9.42 -0.94
N LEU A 90 -13.39 -8.12 -1.15
CA LEU A 90 -12.86 -7.56 -2.41
C LEU A 90 -11.51 -8.18 -2.76
N LEU A 91 -10.58 -8.22 -1.83
CA LEU A 91 -9.23 -8.77 -2.06
C LEU A 91 -9.26 -10.28 -2.31
N THR A 92 -10.16 -11.00 -1.64
CA THR A 92 -10.36 -12.44 -1.87
C THR A 92 -10.87 -12.71 -3.29
N GLU A 93 -11.93 -12.01 -3.72
CA GLU A 93 -12.49 -12.17 -5.06
C GLU A 93 -11.51 -11.71 -6.15
N LEU A 94 -10.80 -10.61 -5.91
CA LEU A 94 -9.74 -10.16 -6.80
C LEU A 94 -8.65 -11.23 -6.97
N GLY A 95 -8.21 -11.85 -5.87
CA GLY A 95 -7.20 -12.91 -5.89
C GLY A 95 -7.68 -14.18 -6.58
N ARG A 96 -8.95 -14.58 -6.36
CA ARG A 96 -9.58 -15.70 -7.06
C ARG A 96 -9.59 -15.49 -8.57
N HIS A 97 -10.02 -14.31 -9.01
CA HIS A 97 -10.05 -13.99 -10.43
C HIS A 97 -8.63 -13.82 -11.01
N ALA A 98 -7.75 -13.12 -10.32
CA ALA A 98 -6.37 -12.92 -10.75
C ALA A 98 -5.65 -14.26 -10.99
N SER A 99 -5.88 -15.26 -10.14
CA SER A 99 -5.24 -16.59 -10.24
C SER A 99 -5.58 -17.38 -11.50
N LEU A 100 -6.56 -16.96 -12.28
CA LEU A 100 -6.84 -17.54 -13.60
C LEU A 100 -5.73 -17.23 -14.62
N HIS A 101 -5.01 -16.14 -14.42
CA HIS A 101 -4.01 -15.66 -15.38
C HIS A 101 -2.64 -15.35 -14.76
N TRP A 102 -2.55 -15.19 -13.44
CA TRP A 102 -1.35 -14.83 -12.69
C TRP A 102 -1.05 -15.89 -11.63
N PRO A 103 0.12 -16.55 -11.68
CA PRO A 103 0.50 -17.55 -10.67
C PRO A 103 0.52 -17.02 -9.24
N ALA A 104 0.80 -15.73 -9.06
CA ALA A 104 0.83 -15.09 -7.74
C ALA A 104 0.33 -13.65 -7.80
N MET A 105 -0.18 -13.17 -6.66
CA MET A 105 -0.57 -11.78 -6.42
C MET A 105 0.22 -11.22 -5.24
N LEU A 106 0.68 -9.97 -5.34
CA LEU A 106 1.32 -9.21 -4.26
C LEU A 106 0.52 -7.94 -3.97
N LEU A 107 0.02 -7.83 -2.76
CA LEU A 107 -0.60 -6.60 -2.24
C LEU A 107 0.50 -5.68 -1.70
N VAL A 108 0.59 -4.46 -2.21
CA VAL A 108 1.51 -3.42 -1.74
C VAL A 108 0.71 -2.43 -0.91
N ASN A 109 0.72 -2.62 0.40
CA ASN A 109 -0.12 -1.88 1.33
C ASN A 109 0.55 -0.62 1.85
N GLY A 110 -0.12 0.52 1.69
CA GLY A 110 0.29 1.83 2.21
C GLY A 110 -0.45 2.26 3.49
N HIS A 111 -1.46 1.52 3.97
CA HIS A 111 -2.32 1.95 5.07
C HIS A 111 -2.43 0.94 6.21
N GLY A 112 -2.23 1.41 7.45
CA GLY A 112 -2.25 0.56 8.64
C GLY A 112 -3.62 -0.08 8.92
N GLY A 113 -4.71 0.64 8.73
CA GLY A 113 -6.07 0.16 8.93
C GLY A 113 -6.48 -1.02 8.04
N ASN A 114 -5.78 -1.24 6.92
CA ASN A 114 -6.01 -2.38 6.04
C ASN A 114 -5.48 -3.71 6.60
N VAL A 115 -4.63 -3.70 7.64
CA VAL A 115 -3.92 -4.88 8.16
C VAL A 115 -4.85 -6.06 8.47
N PRO A 116 -6.00 -5.90 9.12
CA PRO A 116 -6.91 -7.03 9.35
C PRO A 116 -7.39 -7.68 8.04
N ALA A 117 -7.77 -6.90 7.04
CA ALA A 117 -8.26 -7.40 5.76
C ALA A 117 -7.17 -8.12 4.94
N ILE A 118 -5.95 -7.54 4.90
CA ILE A 118 -4.81 -8.13 4.18
C ILE A 118 -4.16 -9.30 4.93
N SER A 119 -4.54 -9.54 6.16
CA SER A 119 -4.22 -10.78 6.90
C SER A 119 -5.20 -11.90 6.55
N GLU A 120 -6.47 -11.58 6.48
CA GLU A 120 -7.57 -12.54 6.24
C GLU A 120 -7.63 -13.01 4.79
N ALA A 121 -7.67 -12.10 3.82
CA ALA A 121 -7.84 -12.46 2.41
C ALA A 121 -6.70 -13.35 1.88
N PRO A 122 -5.40 -13.07 2.11
CA PRO A 122 -4.33 -13.98 1.72
C PRO A 122 -4.36 -15.34 2.44
N ARG A 123 -4.82 -15.37 3.69
CA ARG A 123 -4.99 -16.63 4.43
C ARG A 123 -6.03 -17.52 3.74
N GLN A 124 -7.18 -16.94 3.37
CA GLN A 124 -8.22 -17.65 2.65
C GLN A 124 -7.76 -18.11 1.26
N LEU A 125 -7.13 -17.23 0.49
CA LEU A 125 -6.61 -17.56 -0.84
C LEU A 125 -5.59 -18.70 -0.78
N ARG A 126 -4.68 -18.70 0.21
CA ARG A 126 -3.73 -19.81 0.41
C ARG A 126 -4.42 -21.11 0.77
N ALA A 127 -5.47 -21.08 1.58
CA ALA A 127 -6.27 -22.29 1.88
C ALA A 127 -6.96 -22.84 0.63
N GLU A 128 -7.21 -22.00 -0.39
CA GLU A 128 -7.73 -22.39 -1.69
C GLU A 128 -6.63 -22.77 -2.72
N GLY A 129 -5.36 -22.88 -2.27
CA GLY A 129 -4.22 -23.20 -3.14
C GLY A 129 -3.70 -22.03 -4.00
N ARG A 130 -4.12 -20.79 -3.73
CA ARG A 130 -3.72 -19.60 -4.47
C ARG A 130 -2.59 -18.84 -3.77
N GLN A 131 -1.64 -18.32 -4.56
CA GLN A 131 -0.51 -17.57 -4.03
C GLN A 131 -0.87 -16.08 -3.88
N CYS A 132 -0.96 -15.63 -2.63
CA CYS A 132 -1.17 -14.22 -2.32
C CYS A 132 -0.18 -13.80 -1.23
N HIS A 133 0.57 -12.74 -1.52
CA HIS A 133 1.61 -12.16 -0.67
C HIS A 133 1.25 -10.73 -0.29
N VAL A 134 1.87 -10.24 0.78
CA VAL A 134 1.69 -8.86 1.26
C VAL A 134 3.05 -8.23 1.48
N TRP A 135 3.17 -6.97 1.12
CA TRP A 135 4.27 -6.10 1.49
C TRP A 135 3.71 -4.79 2.03
N HIS A 136 4.31 -4.26 3.09
CA HIS A 136 3.87 -3.02 3.75
C HIS A 136 4.84 -1.89 3.45
N ALA A 137 4.31 -0.72 3.10
CA ALA A 137 5.08 0.51 2.91
C ALA A 137 5.42 1.15 4.26
N GLY A 138 6.18 0.44 5.09
CA GLY A 138 6.63 0.91 6.39
C GLY A 138 8.15 0.96 6.46
N LEU A 139 8.67 1.94 7.18
CA LEU A 139 10.09 2.08 7.50
C LEU A 139 10.28 2.01 9.02
N PRO A 140 11.42 1.47 9.50
CA PRO A 140 11.77 1.57 10.91
C PRO A 140 11.78 3.02 11.37
N ASP A 141 11.33 3.27 12.59
CA ASP A 141 11.35 4.59 13.24
C ASP A 141 10.51 5.68 12.53
N SER A 142 9.59 5.28 11.63
CA SER A 142 8.65 6.22 11.02
C SER A 142 7.52 6.60 12.00
N ASP A 143 7.05 7.83 11.89
CA ASP A 143 5.84 8.25 12.60
C ASP A 143 4.62 7.44 12.09
N PRO A 144 3.63 7.22 12.96
CA PRO A 144 2.49 6.37 12.64
C PRO A 144 1.60 6.92 11.53
N HIS A 145 1.38 8.26 11.44
CA HIS A 145 0.41 8.84 10.50
C HIS A 145 0.56 10.35 10.37
N ALA A 146 0.58 10.85 9.15
CA ALA A 146 0.66 12.27 8.79
C ALA A 146 1.83 13.02 9.45
N GLY A 147 2.88 12.32 9.86
CA GLY A 147 4.07 12.90 10.48
C GLY A 147 5.15 13.25 9.45
N ARG A 148 6.40 13.29 9.92
CA ARG A 148 7.54 13.70 9.10
C ARG A 148 7.78 12.78 7.91
N THR A 149 7.60 11.47 8.09
CA THR A 149 7.86 10.47 7.06
C THR A 149 6.95 10.69 5.85
N GLU A 150 5.62 10.68 6.04
CA GLU A 150 4.66 10.86 4.96
C GLU A 150 4.70 12.27 4.38
N THR A 151 4.88 13.28 5.23
CA THR A 151 5.03 14.67 4.78
C THR A 151 6.25 14.82 3.86
N SER A 152 7.39 14.23 4.22
CA SER A 152 8.60 14.26 3.39
C SER A 152 8.39 13.53 2.06
N VAL A 153 7.79 12.34 2.10
CA VAL A 153 7.50 11.56 0.87
C VAL A 153 6.54 12.33 -0.03
N MET A 154 5.49 12.95 0.51
CA MET A 154 4.54 13.74 -0.27
C MET A 154 5.17 15.03 -0.83
N LEU A 155 6.09 15.66 -0.11
CA LEU A 155 6.89 16.79 -0.64
C LEU A 155 7.75 16.37 -1.85
N ALA A 156 8.24 15.13 -1.87
CA ALA A 156 8.98 14.59 -3.02
C ALA A 156 8.06 14.22 -4.19
N LEU A 157 6.86 13.68 -3.90
CA LEU A 157 5.93 13.19 -4.93
C LEU A 157 5.07 14.30 -5.54
N ALA A 158 4.51 15.18 -4.70
CA ALA A 158 3.51 16.17 -5.08
C ALA A 158 3.59 17.41 -4.18
N PRO A 159 4.67 18.19 -4.24
CA PRO A 159 4.90 19.33 -3.34
C PRO A 159 3.79 20.39 -3.39
N ALA A 160 3.12 20.54 -4.53
CA ALA A 160 2.01 21.48 -4.71
C ALA A 160 0.76 21.11 -3.89
N ASP A 161 0.62 19.83 -3.51
CA ASP A 161 -0.52 19.33 -2.74
C ASP A 161 -0.27 19.36 -1.22
N VAL A 162 0.96 19.65 -0.78
CA VAL A 162 1.34 19.73 0.64
C VAL A 162 1.21 21.15 1.15
N ARG A 163 0.40 21.36 2.18
CA ARG A 163 0.18 22.67 2.83
C ARG A 163 1.07 22.82 4.06
N LEU A 164 2.38 22.96 3.88
CA LEU A 164 3.35 23.03 5.00
C LEU A 164 2.99 24.10 6.04
N ALA A 165 2.37 25.20 5.66
CA ALA A 165 1.95 26.24 6.61
C ALA A 165 0.86 25.77 7.59
N ALA A 166 0.17 24.66 7.28
CA ALA A 166 -0.82 24.03 8.15
C ALA A 166 -0.27 22.82 8.92
N ALA A 167 0.98 22.43 8.65
CA ALA A 167 1.64 21.32 9.34
C ALA A 167 1.98 21.72 10.79
N ALA A 168 1.58 20.88 11.74
CA ALA A 168 1.86 21.06 13.16
C ALA A 168 2.00 19.69 13.84
N PRO A 169 2.82 19.58 14.91
CA PRO A 169 2.88 18.35 15.70
C PRO A 169 1.50 17.93 16.23
N GLY A 170 1.22 16.64 16.17
CA GLY A 170 0.04 16.02 16.76
C GLY A 170 0.41 15.20 18.00
N GLU A 171 -0.13 13.99 18.08
CA GLU A 171 0.21 13.04 19.15
C GLU A 171 1.52 12.33 18.82
N VAL A 172 2.52 12.42 19.70
CA VAL A 172 3.88 11.90 19.46
C VAL A 172 4.27 10.70 20.34
N ARG A 173 3.35 10.24 21.21
CA ARG A 173 3.60 9.04 22.02
C ARG A 173 3.77 7.80 21.11
N PRO A 174 4.51 6.78 21.58
CA PRO A 174 4.66 5.53 20.84
C PRO A 174 3.31 4.92 20.44
N LEU A 175 3.20 4.42 19.21
CA LEU A 175 1.96 3.84 18.67
C LEU A 175 1.40 2.73 19.59
N ALA A 176 2.28 1.92 20.18
CA ALA A 176 1.86 0.85 21.10
C ALA A 176 1.06 1.35 22.32
N GLU A 177 1.35 2.57 22.81
CA GLU A 177 0.60 3.19 23.90
C GLU A 177 -0.73 3.77 23.42
N LEU A 178 -0.81 4.18 22.16
CA LEU A 178 -2.01 4.78 21.57
C LEU A 178 -3.01 3.72 21.10
N MET A 179 -2.56 2.53 20.71
CA MET A 179 -3.38 1.48 20.09
C MET A 179 -4.69 1.17 20.84
N PRO A 180 -4.74 1.03 22.19
CA PRO A 180 -6.00 0.76 22.88
C PRO A 180 -7.04 1.87 22.68
N ALA A 181 -6.59 3.14 22.65
CA ALA A 181 -7.46 4.28 22.44
C ALA A 181 -7.88 4.41 20.96
N LEU A 182 -6.95 4.21 20.02
CA LEU A 182 -7.23 4.23 18.59
C LEU A 182 -8.27 3.19 18.19
N LEU A 183 -8.16 1.96 18.70
CA LEU A 183 -9.09 0.88 18.41
C LEU A 183 -10.49 1.08 18.99
N THR A 184 -10.62 1.81 20.09
CA THR A 184 -11.91 1.95 20.79
C THR A 184 -12.58 3.29 20.56
N ARG A 185 -11.82 4.36 20.30
CA ARG A 185 -12.31 5.74 20.25
C ARG A 185 -11.95 6.48 18.95
N GLY A 186 -11.13 5.86 18.11
CA GLY A 186 -10.69 6.45 16.85
C GLY A 186 -9.58 7.51 17.00
N VAL A 187 -9.13 7.99 15.86
CA VAL A 187 -7.98 8.92 15.78
C VAL A 187 -8.32 10.29 16.34
N ARG A 188 -9.54 10.80 16.11
CA ARG A 188 -9.90 12.17 16.51
C ARG A 188 -9.85 12.40 18.00
N GLU A 189 -10.19 11.40 18.80
CA GLU A 189 -10.12 11.46 20.27
C GLU A 189 -8.66 11.48 20.78
N VAL A 190 -7.76 10.80 20.06
CA VAL A 190 -6.33 10.72 20.40
C VAL A 190 -5.58 11.95 19.90
N SER A 191 -5.88 12.38 18.69
CA SER A 191 -5.30 13.57 18.06
C SER A 191 -6.39 14.38 17.35
N PRO A 192 -6.83 15.51 17.90
CA PRO A 192 -7.84 16.35 17.27
C PRO A 192 -7.46 16.88 15.89
N SER A 193 -6.16 17.03 15.61
CA SER A 193 -5.64 17.41 14.28
C SER A 193 -5.58 16.23 13.31
N GLY A 194 -5.67 15.00 13.80
CA GLY A 194 -5.49 13.78 13.01
C GLY A 194 -4.03 13.36 12.82
N VAL A 195 -3.05 14.14 13.24
CA VAL A 195 -1.62 13.83 13.10
C VAL A 195 -1.16 12.93 14.24
N LEU A 196 -0.57 11.78 13.93
CA LEU A 196 0.10 10.91 14.89
C LEU A 196 1.62 10.94 14.57
N GLY A 197 2.29 11.97 15.07
CA GLY A 197 3.70 12.26 14.80
C GLY A 197 3.98 13.76 14.77
N ASP A 198 5.15 14.10 14.26
CA ASP A 198 5.61 15.50 14.12
C ASP A 198 6.11 15.76 12.68
N PRO A 199 5.38 16.51 11.84
CA PRO A 199 5.81 16.84 10.49
C PRO A 199 6.93 17.88 10.42
N SER A 200 7.40 18.43 11.57
CA SER A 200 8.43 19.45 11.60
C SER A 200 9.74 18.97 10.97
N GLY A 201 10.33 19.80 10.13
CA GLY A 201 11.59 19.49 9.45
C GLY A 201 11.45 18.53 8.27
N ALA A 202 10.22 18.13 7.88
CA ALA A 202 9.99 17.36 6.66
C ALA A 202 10.53 18.09 5.42
N SER A 203 11.09 17.34 4.48
CA SER A 203 11.66 17.89 3.25
C SER A 203 11.57 16.94 2.07
N ALA A 204 11.51 17.50 0.85
CA ALA A 204 11.51 16.69 -0.38
C ALA A 204 12.81 15.85 -0.51
N ALA A 205 13.95 16.37 -0.08
CA ALA A 205 15.22 15.65 -0.13
C ALA A 205 15.24 14.42 0.81
N GLU A 206 14.60 14.52 1.96
CA GLU A 206 14.37 13.39 2.86
C GLU A 206 13.35 12.41 2.23
N GLY A 207 12.27 12.93 1.66
CA GLY A 207 11.24 12.14 1.00
C GLY A 207 11.78 11.27 -0.14
N GLU A 208 12.69 11.78 -0.96
CA GLU A 208 13.34 10.97 -2.01
C GLU A 208 14.18 9.83 -1.43
N LYS A 209 14.86 10.03 -0.30
CA LYS A 209 15.61 8.98 0.38
C LYS A 209 14.70 7.91 0.96
N LEU A 210 13.61 8.32 1.63
CA LEU A 210 12.61 7.42 2.21
C LEU A 210 11.92 6.61 1.12
N LEU A 211 11.51 7.26 0.05
CA LEU A 211 10.89 6.60 -1.11
C LEU A 211 11.87 5.62 -1.77
N GLY A 212 13.14 5.98 -1.90
CA GLY A 212 14.20 5.10 -2.39
C GLY A 212 14.38 3.84 -1.52
N ALA A 213 14.31 4.00 -0.19
CA ALA A 213 14.37 2.88 0.74
C ALA A 213 13.15 1.94 0.61
N LEU A 214 11.94 2.50 0.52
CA LEU A 214 10.71 1.73 0.28
C LEU A 214 10.78 0.94 -1.04
N VAL A 215 11.19 1.59 -2.12
CA VAL A 215 11.37 0.94 -3.44
C VAL A 215 12.41 -0.18 -3.35
N THR A 216 13.51 0.03 -2.64
CA THR A 216 14.55 -1.00 -2.43
C THR A 216 13.98 -2.21 -1.68
N GLY A 217 13.22 -1.99 -0.60
CA GLY A 217 12.58 -3.06 0.17
C GLY A 217 11.57 -3.87 -0.67
N LEU A 218 10.75 -3.17 -1.48
CA LEU A 218 9.82 -3.85 -2.38
C LEU A 218 10.56 -4.61 -3.48
N ASN A 219 11.65 -4.06 -4.04
CA ASN A 219 12.49 -4.76 -5.04
C ASN A 219 13.01 -6.08 -4.51
N GLN A 220 13.51 -6.12 -3.27
CA GLN A 220 13.98 -7.37 -2.64
C GLN A 220 12.86 -8.42 -2.54
N THR A 221 11.63 -7.98 -2.26
CA THR A 221 10.46 -8.87 -2.22
C THR A 221 10.10 -9.38 -3.61
N LEU A 222 10.07 -8.50 -4.61
CA LEU A 222 9.80 -8.87 -6.00
C LEU A 222 10.84 -9.87 -6.53
N ASP A 223 12.13 -9.65 -6.24
CA ASP A 223 13.21 -10.55 -6.66
C ASP A 223 13.03 -11.96 -6.08
N LYS A 224 12.68 -12.05 -4.79
CA LYS A 224 12.41 -13.34 -4.12
C LYS A 224 11.22 -14.08 -4.74
N LEU A 225 10.11 -13.35 -4.98
CA LEU A 225 8.89 -13.95 -5.54
C LEU A 225 9.10 -14.39 -6.99
N LEU A 226 9.82 -13.60 -7.78
CA LEU A 226 10.13 -13.94 -9.17
C LEU A 226 11.16 -15.06 -9.30
N ALA A 227 12.08 -15.21 -8.38
CA ALA A 227 13.04 -16.33 -8.35
C ALA A 227 12.37 -17.65 -7.91
N GLY A 228 11.47 -17.61 -6.91
CA GLY A 228 10.79 -18.81 -6.39
C GLY A 228 9.79 -19.43 -7.36
N GLY A 229 9.22 -18.65 -8.30
CA GLY A 229 8.27 -19.16 -9.29
C GLY A 229 8.88 -19.99 -10.43
N THR A 230 10.20 -20.17 -10.49
CA THR A 230 10.87 -20.95 -11.54
C THR A 230 11.01 -22.45 -11.21
N GLY A 231 10.53 -22.88 -10.03
CA GLY A 231 10.77 -24.24 -9.50
C GLY A 231 9.65 -25.28 -9.69
N GLN A 232 8.51 -24.92 -10.32
CA GLN A 232 7.38 -25.87 -10.49
C GLN A 232 6.91 -26.01 -11.95
N SER A 233 7.84 -26.10 -12.89
CA SER A 233 7.55 -26.58 -14.25
C SER A 233 8.55 -27.66 -14.62
N GLY A 234 8.37 -28.87 -14.10
CA GLY A 234 9.24 -29.98 -14.44
C GLY A 234 8.87 -31.25 -13.69
N GLY A 235 7.91 -31.97 -14.22
CA GLY A 235 7.61 -33.33 -13.76
C GLY A 235 6.24 -33.72 -14.27
N SER A 236 6.10 -34.50 -15.15
CA SER A 236 6.66 -35.56 -16.01
C SER A 236 5.46 -36.26 -16.60
N ASP A 237 5.42 -36.27 -17.92
CA ASP A 237 4.72 -37.34 -18.61
C ASP A 237 5.39 -38.66 -18.24
N ASP A 238 4.62 -39.57 -17.71
CA ASP A 238 4.69 -41.03 -17.97
C ASP A 238 3.35 -41.67 -17.59
#